data_562a082ecfe7ef62a082a6f0a075c32a
#
_entry.id   562a082ecfe7ef62a082a6f0a075c32a
#
_cell.length_a   1.000
_cell.length_b   1.000
_cell.length_c   1.000
_cell.angle_alpha   90.00
_cell.angle_beta   90.00
_cell.angle_gamma   90.00
#
_symmetry.space_group_name_H-M   'P 1'
#
loop_
_entity.id
_entity.type
_entity.pdbx_description
1 polymer ?
#
loop_
_entity_poly.entity_id
_entity_poly.type
_entity_poly.pdbx_seq_one_letter_code
_entity_poly.pdbx_strand_id
1 'polypeptide(L)'
;MTLNKEEFKTLVMLYAANIDGNIQSEEVKVMLEEAGFGTVEKMEKLFSKMSDAEVIANIRENKPLYVATEGDRIDLMADLCAIIEADEKCTMMEEQMVRAMRRILE
;
A
#
# COMPACT_ATOMS: atom_id res chain seq x y z
N MET A 1 1.36 12.39 -10.71
CA MET A 1 2.67 12.33 -10.04
C MET A 1 3.29 10.97 -10.31
N THR A 2 4.50 10.93 -10.83
CA THR A 2 5.21 9.68 -11.09
C THR A 2 5.90 9.20 -9.83
N LEU A 3 5.59 7.99 -9.39
CA LEU A 3 6.15 7.39 -8.19
C LEU A 3 7.14 6.29 -8.57
N ASN A 4 8.15 6.05 -7.73
CA ASN A 4 8.96 4.85 -7.87
C ASN A 4 8.21 3.65 -7.28
N LYS A 5 8.75 2.44 -7.45
CA LYS A 5 8.07 1.21 -7.02
C LYS A 5 7.80 1.20 -5.50
N GLU A 6 8.77 1.64 -4.70
CA GLU A 6 8.65 1.69 -3.25
C GLU A 6 7.58 2.70 -2.82
N GLU A 7 7.59 3.88 -3.44
CA GLU A 7 6.58 4.91 -3.20
C GLU A 7 5.18 4.43 -3.57
N PHE A 8 5.07 3.75 -4.71
CA PHE A 8 3.79 3.18 -5.16
C PHE A 8 3.27 2.14 -4.17
N LYS A 9 4.10 1.20 -3.74
CA LYS A 9 3.72 0.21 -2.74
C LYS A 9 3.26 0.86 -1.44
N THR A 10 4.00 1.86 -0.97
CA THR A 10 3.67 2.59 0.24
C THR A 10 2.32 3.27 0.13
N LEU A 11 2.06 3.95 -0.99
CA LEU A 11 0.79 4.63 -1.22
C LEU A 11 -0.39 3.64 -1.24
N VAL A 12 -0.23 2.50 -1.91
CA VAL A 12 -1.24 1.46 -1.95
C VAL A 12 -1.55 0.94 -0.55
N MET A 13 -0.52 0.70 0.25
CA MET A 13 -0.70 0.22 1.63
C MET A 13 -1.42 1.24 2.51
N LEU A 14 -1.03 2.51 2.42
CA LEU A 14 -1.67 3.57 3.19
C LEU A 14 -3.14 3.74 2.79
N TYR A 15 -3.43 3.66 1.51
CA TYR A 15 -4.80 3.76 1.03
C TYR A 15 -5.64 2.55 1.44
N ALA A 16 -5.07 1.36 1.39
CA ALA A 16 -5.75 0.14 1.86
C ALA A 16 -6.12 0.26 3.34
N ALA A 17 -5.22 0.77 4.17
CA ALA A 17 -5.48 1.01 5.58
C ALA A 17 -6.62 2.03 5.78
N ASN A 18 -6.66 3.06 4.94
CA ASN A 18 -7.69 4.08 5.02
C ASN A 18 -9.08 3.57 4.62
N ILE A 19 -9.14 2.66 3.63
CA ILE A 19 -10.40 2.04 3.20
C ILE A 19 -10.95 1.13 4.30
N ASP A 20 -10.07 0.34 4.90
CA ASP A 20 -10.46 -0.58 5.98
C ASP A 20 -10.33 0.14 7.31
N GLY A 21 -11.45 0.57 7.88
CA GLY A 21 -11.48 1.30 9.13
C GLY A 21 -10.94 0.57 10.34
N ASN A 22 -10.63 -0.72 10.22
CA ASN A 22 -10.05 -1.52 11.31
C ASN A 22 -8.52 -1.48 11.33
N ILE A 23 -7.91 -0.93 10.28
CA ILE A 23 -6.45 -0.83 10.16
C ILE A 23 -6.04 0.63 10.34
N GLN A 24 -5.14 0.89 11.28
CA GLN A 24 -4.64 2.24 11.51
C GLN A 24 -3.48 2.53 10.57
N SER A 25 -3.48 3.72 9.98
CA SER A 25 -2.38 4.16 9.11
C SER A 25 -1.04 4.14 9.83
N GLU A 26 -1.02 4.44 11.13
CA GLU A 26 0.18 4.40 11.95
C GLU A 26 0.77 3.00 12.05
N GLU A 27 -0.09 1.98 12.12
CA GLU A 27 0.36 0.58 12.16
C GLU A 27 1.02 0.18 10.85
N VAL A 28 0.44 0.58 9.74
CA VAL A 28 1.02 0.36 8.41
C VAL A 28 2.37 1.08 8.29
N LYS A 29 2.44 2.32 8.78
CA LYS A 29 3.68 3.08 8.78
C LYS A 29 4.80 2.35 9.51
N VAL A 30 4.52 1.84 10.70
CA VAL A 30 5.50 1.09 11.51
C VAL A 30 5.95 -0.16 10.75
N MET A 31 5.02 -0.92 10.19
CA MET A 31 5.36 -2.13 9.43
C MET A 31 6.28 -1.82 8.24
N LEU A 32 5.97 -0.76 7.49
CA LEU A 32 6.77 -0.38 6.33
C LEU A 32 8.15 0.14 6.73
N GLU A 33 8.25 0.89 7.82
CA GLU A 33 9.53 1.35 8.34
C GLU A 33 10.40 0.18 8.80
N GLU A 34 9.82 -0.81 9.47
CA GLU A 34 10.52 -2.01 9.88
C GLU A 34 10.99 -2.84 8.68
N ALA A 35 10.23 -2.81 7.60
CA ALA A 35 10.60 -3.48 6.35
C ALA A 35 11.69 -2.74 5.56
N GLY A 36 12.12 -1.57 6.03
CA GLY A 36 13.18 -0.80 5.40
C GLY A 36 12.74 0.15 4.29
N PHE A 37 11.45 0.50 4.23
CA PHE A 37 10.95 1.45 3.25
C PHE A 37 11.24 2.88 3.71
N GLY A 38 12.34 3.45 3.22
CA GLY A 38 12.79 4.79 3.61
C GLY A 38 11.90 5.94 3.15
N THR A 39 10.94 5.66 2.28
CA THR A 39 10.03 6.67 1.72
C THR A 39 8.71 6.80 2.47
N VAL A 40 8.51 6.02 3.52
CA VAL A 40 7.22 5.95 4.25
C VAL A 40 6.80 7.30 4.79
N GLU A 41 7.72 8.00 5.45
CA GLU A 41 7.42 9.32 6.04
C GLU A 41 7.01 10.34 4.98
N LYS A 42 7.73 10.36 3.87
CA LYS A 42 7.42 11.23 2.73
C LYS A 42 6.02 10.93 2.17
N MET A 43 5.73 9.65 1.96
CA MET A 43 4.45 9.23 1.40
C MET A 43 3.30 9.47 2.36
N GLU A 44 3.51 9.30 3.65
CA GLU A 44 2.50 9.62 4.66
C GLU A 44 2.12 11.10 4.63
N LYS A 45 3.10 11.98 4.53
CA LYS A 45 2.86 13.41 4.42
C LYS A 45 2.06 13.75 3.16
N LEU A 46 2.43 13.16 2.03
CA LEU A 46 1.70 13.34 0.78
C LEU A 46 0.28 12.80 0.88
N PHE A 47 0.13 11.61 1.44
CA PHE A 47 -1.17 10.97 1.63
C PHE A 47 -2.11 11.84 2.47
N SER A 48 -1.61 12.42 3.55
CA SER A 48 -2.42 13.26 4.45
C SER A 48 -2.90 14.56 3.79
N LYS A 49 -2.24 15.00 2.72
CA LYS A 49 -2.60 16.21 1.98
C LYS A 49 -3.51 15.93 0.79
N MET A 50 -3.64 14.67 0.38
CA MET A 50 -4.44 14.28 -0.77
C MET A 50 -5.85 13.88 -0.36
N SER A 51 -6.83 14.23 -1.20
CA SER A 51 -8.17 13.68 -1.08
C SER A 51 -8.17 12.22 -1.56
N ASP A 52 -9.23 11.47 -1.23
CA ASP A 52 -9.36 10.10 -1.69
C ASP A 52 -9.31 10.02 -3.23
N ALA A 53 -9.96 10.96 -3.90
CA ALA A 53 -9.95 11.03 -5.36
C ALA A 53 -8.54 11.23 -5.92
N GLU A 54 -7.74 12.07 -5.28
CA GLU A 54 -6.35 12.31 -5.68
C GLU A 54 -5.48 11.08 -5.47
N VAL A 55 -5.66 10.38 -4.36
CA VAL A 55 -4.94 9.13 -4.08
C VAL A 55 -5.26 8.08 -5.14
N ILE A 56 -6.54 7.88 -5.45
CA ILE A 56 -6.98 6.95 -6.47
C ILE A 56 -6.39 7.31 -7.84
N ALA A 57 -6.41 8.60 -8.19
CA ALA A 57 -5.86 9.08 -9.46
C ALA A 57 -4.36 8.78 -9.56
N ASN A 58 -3.61 8.99 -8.49
CA ASN A 58 -2.18 8.69 -8.46
C ASN A 58 -1.90 7.19 -8.55
N ILE A 59 -2.68 6.36 -7.89
CA ILE A 59 -2.55 4.91 -7.99
C ILE A 59 -2.83 4.45 -9.43
N ARG A 60 -3.90 4.94 -10.05
CA ARG A 60 -4.25 4.61 -11.43
C ARG A 60 -3.19 5.07 -12.43
N GLU A 61 -2.62 6.25 -12.23
CA GLU A 61 -1.56 6.78 -13.08
C GLU A 61 -0.30 5.92 -13.05
N ASN A 62 0.06 5.44 -11.87
CA ASN A 62 1.29 4.66 -11.69
C ASN A 62 1.09 3.14 -11.88
N LYS A 63 -0.14 2.66 -11.83
CA LYS A 63 -0.46 1.25 -11.98
C LYS A 63 0.11 0.61 -13.25
N PRO A 64 0.00 1.24 -14.44
CA PRO A 64 0.57 0.66 -15.65
C PRO A 64 2.08 0.49 -15.62
N LEU A 65 2.78 1.25 -14.77
CA LEU A 65 4.24 1.15 -14.64
C LEU A 65 4.67 -0.05 -13.80
N TYR A 66 3.89 -0.41 -12.80
CA TYR A 66 4.26 -1.42 -11.80
C TYR A 66 3.33 -2.63 -11.77
N VAL A 67 2.13 -2.50 -12.31
CA VAL A 67 1.10 -3.55 -12.34
C VAL A 67 0.48 -3.59 -13.74
N ALA A 68 1.33 -3.82 -14.75
CA ALA A 68 0.89 -3.81 -16.15
C ALA A 68 0.21 -5.13 -16.55
N THR A 69 0.58 -6.24 -15.91
CA THR A 69 0.04 -7.56 -16.21
C THR A 69 -0.52 -8.19 -14.94
N GLU A 70 -1.28 -9.28 -15.11
CA GLU A 70 -1.76 -10.06 -13.96
C GLU A 70 -0.61 -10.64 -13.15
N GLY A 71 0.47 -11.06 -13.82
CA GLY A 71 1.68 -11.54 -13.16
C GLY A 71 2.32 -10.46 -12.28
N ASP A 72 2.39 -9.23 -12.78
CA ASP A 72 2.90 -8.09 -12.01
C ASP A 72 2.04 -7.83 -10.78
N ARG A 73 0.72 -7.93 -10.92
CA ARG A 73 -0.21 -7.77 -9.80
C ARG A 73 0.02 -8.83 -8.74
N ILE A 74 0.16 -10.09 -9.16
CA ILE A 74 0.42 -11.20 -8.26
C ILE A 74 1.75 -11.00 -7.51
N ASP A 75 2.80 -10.59 -8.23
CA ASP A 75 4.11 -10.33 -7.63
C ASP A 75 4.06 -9.19 -6.62
N LEU A 76 3.36 -8.11 -6.95
CA LEU A 76 3.20 -6.98 -6.03
C LEU A 76 2.41 -7.40 -4.78
N MET A 77 1.34 -8.17 -4.97
CA MET A 77 0.55 -8.68 -3.84
C MET A 77 1.39 -9.58 -2.94
N ALA A 78 2.23 -10.44 -3.53
CA ALA A 78 3.12 -11.31 -2.77
C ALA A 78 4.13 -10.49 -1.94
N ASP A 79 4.71 -9.45 -2.54
CA ASP A 79 5.64 -8.56 -1.83
C ASP A 79 4.96 -7.84 -0.66
N LEU A 80 3.76 -7.32 -0.88
CA LEU A 80 3.00 -6.62 0.15
C LEU A 80 2.57 -7.58 1.26
N CYS A 81 2.16 -8.79 0.92
CA CYS A 81 1.82 -9.82 1.91
C CYS A 81 3.04 -10.22 2.75
N ALA A 82 4.21 -10.33 2.13
CA ALA A 82 5.44 -10.65 2.86
C ALA A 82 5.79 -9.55 3.88
N ILE A 83 5.56 -8.29 3.55
CA ILE A 83 5.77 -7.17 4.47
C ILE A 83 4.82 -7.28 5.66
N ILE A 84 3.55 -7.58 5.41
CA ILE A 84 2.52 -7.70 6.45
C ILE A 84 2.80 -8.91 7.34
N GLU A 85 3.13 -10.05 6.76
CA GLU A 85 3.39 -11.30 7.48
C GLU A 85 4.65 -11.24 8.36
N ALA A 86 5.54 -10.30 8.11
CA ALA A 86 6.72 -10.10 8.95
C ALA A 86 6.36 -9.67 10.38
N ASP A 87 5.14 -9.17 10.60
CA ASP A 87 4.63 -8.82 11.92
C ASP A 87 3.63 -9.87 12.40
N GLU A 88 4.06 -10.76 13.29
CA GLU A 88 3.26 -11.86 13.82
C GLU A 88 2.00 -11.43 14.58
N LYS A 89 1.85 -10.16 14.88
CA LYS A 89 0.75 -9.64 15.70
C LYS A 89 -0.53 -9.33 14.91
N CYS A 90 -0.55 -9.55 13.60
CA CYS A 90 -1.57 -8.94 12.75
C CYS A 90 -2.29 -9.89 11.78
N THR A 91 -2.65 -11.10 12.24
CA THR A 91 -3.31 -12.09 11.36
C THR A 91 -4.64 -11.58 10.80
N MET A 92 -5.44 -10.88 11.60
CA MET A 92 -6.71 -10.30 11.13
C MET A 92 -6.48 -9.10 10.22
N MET A 93 -5.47 -8.29 10.52
CA MET A 93 -5.08 -7.16 9.67
C MET A 93 -4.60 -7.63 8.30
N GLU A 94 -3.88 -8.75 8.24
CA GLU A 94 -3.40 -9.32 6.99
C GLU A 94 -4.55 -9.61 6.03
N GLU A 95 -5.59 -10.30 6.48
CA GLU A 95 -6.73 -10.65 5.64
C GLU A 95 -7.45 -9.42 5.12
N GLN A 96 -7.68 -8.44 5.98
CA GLN A 96 -8.36 -7.19 5.61
C GLN A 96 -7.53 -6.38 4.63
N MET A 97 -6.22 -6.30 4.88
CA MET A 97 -5.30 -5.58 4.01
C MET A 97 -5.22 -6.22 2.63
N VAL A 98 -5.12 -7.54 2.57
CA VAL A 98 -5.09 -8.27 1.30
C VAL A 98 -6.36 -8.03 0.49
N ARG A 99 -7.53 -8.06 1.13
CA ARG A 99 -8.80 -7.77 0.45
C ARG A 99 -8.84 -6.35 -0.10
N ALA A 100 -8.41 -5.38 0.69
CA ALA A 100 -8.39 -3.98 0.27
C ALA A 100 -7.43 -3.78 -0.90
N MET A 101 -6.25 -4.36 -0.84
CA MET A 101 -5.26 -4.28 -1.91
C MET A 101 -5.76 -4.93 -3.20
N ARG A 102 -6.45 -6.06 -3.12
CA ARG A 102 -7.03 -6.69 -4.30
C ARG A 102 -8.02 -5.78 -5.01
N ARG A 103 -8.87 -5.09 -4.26
CA ARG A 103 -9.81 -4.13 -4.84
C ARG A 103 -9.09 -2.98 -5.54
N ILE A 104 -8.05 -2.47 -4.94
CA ILE A 104 -7.30 -1.33 -5.47
C ILE A 104 -6.54 -1.72 -6.74
N LEU A 105 -5.96 -2.92 -6.76
CA LEU A 105 -5.10 -3.37 -7.85
C LEU A 105 -5.85 -4.08 -8.99
N GLU A 106 -7.13 -4.35 -8.80
CA GLU A 106 -7.98 -4.89 -9.87
C GLU A 106 -8.34 -3.85 -10.97
#